data_a24348b2d09f6c7a697b82554ae2a295
#
_entry.id   a24348b2d09f6c7a697b82554ae2a295
#
_cell.length_a   1.000
_cell.length_b   1.000
_cell.length_c   1.000
_cell.angle_alpha   90.00
_cell.angle_beta   90.00
_cell.angle_gamma   90.00
#
_symmetry.space_group_name_H-M   'P 1'
#
loop_
_entity.id
_entity.type
_entity.pdbx_description
1 polymer ?
#
loop_
_entity_poly.entity_id
_entity_poly.type
_entity_poly.pdbx_seq_one_letter_code
_entity_poly.pdbx_strand_id
1 'polypeptide(L)'
;MKGTKHILAILACLLLCTASQAVQRRKEPGARIPESVLPTDRDDPALWTLQPVKSTRAASPGQYATTTDIPRTGTVECLLILADFNDCSFRIKDDHKLVQYYERVFNEHGYIDPNIYERNGVKYPGVIGSVNDYFRAQSYGQYDPVFNIIGPIHLTQGYSSYGKNDSYQMDIRGVKAMVREICDSLSARGMNLAGYASKGAVHQFSVIYAGKGENSNSSDPNLIWPQASTLSYTYYDKDNNRIPLSIEFSCSCELFWDTDTIPDGIGTFCHEFSHTLGLPDFYNTISEQSSESNAAMGFWSLMDYGSYENGGFSPVGYTAFEKYSLGWMDIEEIGYDGLYYLNDISRKPDPESGIHSAYRLNTGNDNQFIILENHLKTGWYKYHAAEGLMVTAVNYSKDSWQGNILNTNSSDKRYHILPADNNSNRYTNAGDLFPYYATDSITTLGTPKLKAGQSFPSYSIYNIRRQDSLVTFLAGKDLPSNVENPKQQGTAVTVYDISGKPVLKTTTTDPEHISLPGHGIYIVRYGNIVRKITQ
;
A
#
# COMPACT_ATOMS: atom_id res chain seq x y z
N MET A 1 25.74 -15.52 -24.00
CA MET A 1 24.71 -15.86 -22.99
C MET A 1 24.63 -14.81 -21.89
N LYS A 2 24.84 -13.49 -22.19
CA LYS A 2 24.79 -12.38 -21.22
C LYS A 2 23.57 -11.44 -21.40
N GLY A 3 22.71 -11.75 -22.37
CA GLY A 3 21.55 -10.88 -22.68
C GLY A 3 20.20 -11.28 -22.10
N THR A 4 20.10 -12.44 -21.45
CA THR A 4 18.80 -13.00 -21.06
C THR A 4 18.38 -12.63 -19.63
N LYS A 5 19.30 -12.18 -18.78
CA LYS A 5 19.00 -11.89 -17.37
C LYS A 5 18.36 -10.50 -17.15
N HIS A 6 18.70 -9.51 -17.98
CA HIS A 6 18.10 -8.18 -17.91
C HIS A 6 16.67 -8.12 -18.44
N ILE A 7 16.33 -8.99 -19.38
CA ILE A 7 14.98 -9.07 -19.94
C ILE A 7 13.94 -9.50 -18.87
N LEU A 8 14.35 -10.28 -17.85
CA LEU A 8 13.43 -10.78 -16.82
C LEU A 8 13.05 -9.72 -15.78
N ALA A 9 13.96 -8.84 -15.39
CA ALA A 9 13.65 -7.74 -14.47
C ALA A 9 12.75 -6.69 -15.12
N ILE A 10 12.98 -6.41 -16.42
CA ILE A 10 12.11 -5.53 -17.22
C ILE A 10 10.71 -6.13 -17.37
N LEU A 11 10.64 -7.46 -17.59
CA LEU A 11 9.36 -8.14 -17.64
C LEU A 11 8.63 -8.07 -16.28
N ALA A 12 9.35 -8.05 -15.16
CA ALA A 12 8.74 -7.91 -13.85
C ALA A 12 8.14 -6.51 -13.63
N CYS A 13 8.87 -5.43 -13.93
CA CYS A 13 8.35 -4.07 -13.81
C CYS A 13 7.31 -3.74 -14.90
N LEU A 14 7.52 -4.17 -16.14
CA LEU A 14 6.55 -4.01 -17.22
C LEU A 14 5.29 -4.88 -17.02
N LEU A 15 5.45 -6.08 -16.46
CA LEU A 15 4.32 -6.93 -16.08
C LEU A 15 3.59 -6.40 -14.83
N LEU A 16 4.29 -5.68 -13.94
CA LEU A 16 3.66 -5.05 -12.77
C LEU A 16 2.86 -3.81 -13.16
N CYS A 17 3.36 -2.99 -14.09
CA CYS A 17 2.54 -1.95 -14.71
C CYS A 17 1.38 -2.54 -15.52
N THR A 18 1.59 -3.71 -16.17
CA THR A 18 0.50 -4.41 -16.86
C THR A 18 -0.43 -5.16 -15.90
N ALA A 19 0.01 -5.51 -14.68
CA ALA A 19 -0.87 -6.12 -13.67
C ALA A 19 -1.84 -5.10 -13.06
N SER A 20 -1.39 -3.87 -12.80
CA SER A 20 -2.30 -2.75 -12.52
C SER A 20 -3.29 -2.54 -13.67
N GLN A 21 -2.83 -2.64 -14.91
CA GLN A 21 -3.67 -2.61 -16.10
C GLN A 21 -4.57 -3.86 -16.25
N ALA A 22 -4.10 -5.05 -15.84
CA ALA A 22 -4.90 -6.28 -15.92
C ALA A 22 -6.01 -6.31 -14.86
N VAL A 23 -5.77 -5.78 -13.68
CA VAL A 23 -6.81 -5.58 -12.65
C VAL A 23 -7.87 -4.58 -13.14
N GLN A 24 -7.47 -3.53 -13.84
CA GLN A 24 -8.42 -2.60 -14.48
C GLN A 24 -9.08 -3.18 -15.74
N ARG A 25 -8.41 -4.06 -16.50
CA ARG A 25 -8.97 -4.71 -17.71
C ARG A 25 -9.86 -5.92 -17.42
N ARG A 26 -9.71 -6.58 -16.28
CA ARG A 26 -10.61 -7.65 -15.82
C ARG A 26 -11.82 -7.09 -15.05
N LYS A 27 -12.35 -5.96 -15.46
CA LYS A 27 -13.77 -5.71 -15.27
C LYS A 27 -14.49 -6.69 -16.21
N GLU A 28 -14.92 -7.80 -15.65
CA GLU A 28 -15.86 -8.67 -16.32
C GLU A 28 -17.01 -7.80 -16.87
N PRO A 29 -17.34 -7.87 -18.16
CA PRO A 29 -18.49 -7.13 -18.68
C PRO A 29 -19.75 -7.79 -18.09
N GLY A 30 -20.26 -7.27 -16.98
CA GLY A 30 -21.48 -7.79 -16.40
C GLY A 30 -21.80 -7.39 -14.97
N ALA A 31 -20.82 -7.12 -14.13
CA ALA A 31 -21.10 -6.68 -12.76
C ALA A 31 -21.07 -5.15 -12.64
N ARG A 32 -21.98 -4.45 -13.31
CA ARG A 32 -22.35 -3.10 -12.90
C ARG A 32 -23.19 -3.23 -11.64
N ILE A 33 -22.59 -2.95 -10.48
CA ILE A 33 -23.37 -2.55 -9.30
C ILE A 33 -24.15 -1.32 -9.76
N PRO A 34 -25.48 -1.29 -9.62
CA PRO A 34 -26.26 -0.12 -9.99
C PRO A 34 -25.69 1.12 -9.29
N GLU A 35 -25.46 2.20 -10.01
CA GLU A 35 -25.00 3.50 -9.50
C GLU A 35 -25.85 4.03 -8.33
N SER A 36 -27.08 3.53 -8.17
CA SER A 36 -28.00 3.88 -7.09
C SER A 36 -27.66 3.27 -5.72
N VAL A 37 -26.61 2.45 -5.60
CA VAL A 37 -26.18 1.82 -4.34
C VAL A 37 -24.85 2.41 -3.81
N LEU A 38 -24.24 3.33 -4.55
CA LEU A 38 -23.09 4.08 -4.05
C LEU A 38 -23.63 5.25 -3.21
N PRO A 39 -23.39 5.28 -1.89
CA PRO A 39 -23.69 6.49 -1.12
C PRO A 39 -22.92 7.67 -1.71
N THR A 40 -23.62 8.73 -2.07
CA THR A 40 -23.10 9.96 -2.66
C THR A 40 -22.17 10.75 -1.73
N ASP A 41 -22.01 10.32 -0.48
CA ASP A 41 -21.20 11.00 0.55
C ASP A 41 -19.72 10.55 0.57
N ARG A 42 -19.31 9.64 -0.33
CA ARG A 42 -17.97 9.03 -0.29
C ARG A 42 -16.87 9.90 -0.90
N ASP A 43 -17.23 10.90 -1.66
CA ASP A 43 -16.30 11.85 -2.28
C ASP A 43 -16.23 13.18 -1.51
N ASP A 44 -16.69 13.23 -0.25
CA ASP A 44 -16.64 14.43 0.56
C ASP A 44 -15.19 14.81 0.87
N PRO A 45 -14.69 15.95 0.35
CA PRO A 45 -13.37 16.47 0.70
C PRO A 45 -13.20 16.69 2.22
N ALA A 46 -14.30 16.82 2.98
CA ALA A 46 -14.26 16.97 4.42
C ALA A 46 -13.69 15.74 5.16
N LEU A 47 -13.71 14.54 4.56
CA LEU A 47 -13.01 13.36 5.11
C LEU A 47 -11.48 13.56 5.16
N TRP A 48 -10.94 14.50 4.39
CA TRP A 48 -9.54 14.84 4.33
C TRP A 48 -9.12 15.93 5.32
N THR A 49 -10.11 16.63 5.93
CA THR A 49 -9.88 17.66 6.95
C THR A 49 -9.86 17.05 8.36
N LEU A 50 -9.07 15.98 8.56
CA LEU A 50 -8.84 15.48 9.91
C LEU A 50 -8.08 16.56 10.70
N GLN A 51 -8.77 17.18 11.68
CA GLN A 51 -8.13 18.12 12.60
C GLN A 51 -7.01 17.38 13.35
N PRO A 52 -5.85 18.02 13.58
CA PRO A 52 -4.82 17.41 14.38
C PRO A 52 -5.39 17.07 15.74
N VAL A 53 -5.39 15.79 16.08
CA VAL A 53 -5.80 15.37 17.42
C VAL A 53 -4.67 15.77 18.35
N LYS A 54 -4.93 16.72 19.25
CA LYS A 54 -4.06 16.97 20.39
C LYS A 54 -4.13 15.75 21.29
N SER A 55 -3.35 14.73 20.96
CA SER A 55 -3.18 13.58 21.81
C SER A 55 -2.38 14.01 23.03
N THR A 56 -3.00 13.99 24.20
CA THR A 56 -2.30 14.09 25.48
C THR A 56 -1.57 12.79 25.84
N ARG A 57 -1.75 11.74 25.04
CA ARG A 57 -1.05 10.47 25.14
C ARG A 57 0.07 10.49 24.11
N ALA A 58 1.32 10.57 24.56
CA ALA A 58 2.44 10.26 23.68
C ALA A 58 2.17 8.87 23.09
N ALA A 59 1.98 8.78 21.78
CA ALA A 59 1.88 7.50 21.12
C ALA A 59 3.14 6.72 21.47
N SER A 60 2.97 5.54 22.05
CA SER A 60 4.10 4.63 22.22
C SER A 60 4.63 4.33 20.84
N PRO A 61 5.94 4.45 20.58
CA PRO A 61 6.50 4.09 19.29
C PRO A 61 6.06 2.68 18.97
N GLY A 62 5.66 2.44 17.73
CA GLY A 62 5.25 1.13 17.30
C GLY A 62 6.29 0.08 17.63
N GLN A 63 5.86 -1.05 18.15
CA GLN A 63 6.74 -2.08 18.71
C GLN A 63 7.75 -2.60 17.69
N TYR A 64 7.43 -2.51 16.40
CA TYR A 64 8.19 -3.13 15.32
C TYR A 64 8.97 -2.14 14.45
N ALA A 65 8.74 -0.84 14.55
CA ALA A 65 9.53 0.12 13.79
C ALA A 65 11.01 0.11 14.22
N THR A 66 11.92 0.29 13.27
CA THR A 66 13.37 0.09 13.48
C THR A 66 13.99 1.00 14.50
N THR A 67 13.44 2.20 14.72
CA THR A 67 13.96 3.18 15.68
C THR A 67 12.82 3.89 16.41
N THR A 68 13.06 4.20 17.68
CA THR A 68 12.15 4.94 18.55
C THR A 68 12.35 6.45 18.47
N ASP A 69 13.42 6.92 17.82
CA ASP A 69 13.84 8.33 17.85
C ASP A 69 13.25 9.15 16.69
N ILE A 70 12.69 8.49 15.71
CA ILE A 70 12.06 9.14 14.56
C ILE A 70 10.73 9.77 14.98
N PRO A 71 10.52 11.08 14.76
CA PRO A 71 9.23 11.71 15.05
C PRO A 71 8.14 11.17 14.11
N ARG A 72 7.10 10.57 14.69
CA ARG A 72 5.96 9.96 13.97
C ARG A 72 4.61 10.52 14.43
N THR A 73 4.63 11.56 15.25
CA THR A 73 3.42 12.20 15.79
C THR A 73 3.59 13.70 15.88
N GLY A 74 2.48 14.43 15.84
CA GLY A 74 2.45 15.89 15.81
C GLY A 74 2.84 16.47 14.47
N THR A 75 3.00 17.78 14.41
CA THR A 75 3.53 18.47 13.25
C THR A 75 5.04 18.31 13.21
N VAL A 76 5.55 17.76 12.11
CA VAL A 76 6.97 17.47 11.92
C VAL A 76 7.47 18.18 10.67
N GLU A 77 8.51 18.99 10.84
CA GLU A 77 9.17 19.64 9.70
C GLU A 77 10.10 18.65 9.00
N CYS A 78 9.83 18.41 7.71
CA CYS A 78 10.57 17.53 6.84
C CYS A 78 11.31 18.37 5.79
N LEU A 79 12.53 17.96 5.41
CA LEU A 79 13.24 18.60 4.31
C LEU A 79 12.91 17.91 3.00
N LEU A 80 12.48 18.67 2.00
CA LEU A 80 12.35 18.21 0.62
C LEU A 80 13.24 19.02 -0.30
N ILE A 81 14.25 18.37 -0.85
CA ILE A 81 15.21 19.00 -1.73
C ILE A 81 14.89 18.63 -3.18
N LEU A 82 14.76 19.63 -4.02
CA LEU A 82 14.68 19.45 -5.47
C LEU A 82 16.10 19.51 -6.03
N ALA A 83 16.54 18.48 -6.74
CA ALA A 83 17.89 18.40 -7.29
C ALA A 83 17.86 18.08 -8.78
N ASP A 84 18.63 18.78 -9.57
CA ASP A 84 18.83 18.49 -10.98
C ASP A 84 20.31 18.35 -11.34
N PHE A 85 20.59 17.90 -12.54
CA PHE A 85 21.92 17.52 -13.00
C PHE A 85 22.36 18.46 -14.13
N ASN A 86 23.66 18.49 -14.40
CA ASN A 86 24.16 19.35 -15.47
C ASN A 86 23.68 18.97 -16.88
N ASP A 87 23.17 17.74 -17.05
CA ASP A 87 22.64 17.18 -18.30
C ASP A 87 21.14 16.79 -18.22
N CYS A 88 20.52 16.88 -17.06
CA CYS A 88 19.11 16.56 -16.87
C CYS A 88 18.45 17.52 -15.88
N SER A 89 17.49 18.30 -16.33
CA SER A 89 16.77 19.29 -15.51
C SER A 89 15.28 18.98 -15.47
N PHE A 90 14.61 19.45 -14.41
CA PHE A 90 13.17 19.29 -14.20
C PHE A 90 12.34 19.68 -15.44
N ARG A 91 11.17 19.06 -15.59
CA ARG A 91 10.18 19.37 -16.62
C ARG A 91 9.73 20.83 -16.53
N ILE A 92 9.49 21.34 -15.33
CA ILE A 92 9.17 22.74 -15.07
C ILE A 92 10.47 23.52 -14.98
N LYS A 93 10.75 24.36 -15.99
CA LYS A 93 12.03 25.07 -16.14
C LYS A 93 12.14 26.37 -15.34
N ASP A 94 11.04 26.87 -14.82
CA ASP A 94 10.99 28.04 -13.95
C ASP A 94 11.07 27.58 -12.51
N ASP A 95 12.15 27.90 -11.82
CA ASP A 95 12.44 27.42 -10.47
C ASP A 95 11.36 27.83 -9.46
N HIS A 96 10.81 29.03 -9.58
CA HIS A 96 9.75 29.48 -8.70
C HIS A 96 8.46 28.67 -8.91
N LYS A 97 8.08 28.41 -10.17
CA LYS A 97 6.92 27.57 -10.49
C LYS A 97 7.15 26.11 -10.10
N LEU A 98 8.39 25.64 -10.20
CA LEU A 98 8.77 24.28 -9.76
C LEU A 98 8.55 24.13 -8.25
N VAL A 99 9.07 25.07 -7.45
CA VAL A 99 8.86 25.06 -5.99
C VAL A 99 7.38 25.17 -5.67
N GLN A 100 6.63 26.09 -6.30
CA GLN A 100 5.18 26.21 -6.10
C GLN A 100 4.41 24.95 -6.46
N TYR A 101 4.82 24.24 -7.52
CA TYR A 101 4.21 22.96 -7.89
C TYR A 101 4.39 21.92 -6.77
N TYR A 102 5.61 21.76 -6.27
CA TYR A 102 5.88 20.81 -5.20
C TYR A 102 5.28 21.23 -3.85
N GLU A 103 5.20 22.53 -3.55
CA GLU A 103 4.47 23.05 -2.38
C GLU A 103 3.02 22.56 -2.38
N ARG A 104 2.35 22.62 -3.53
CA ARG A 104 0.98 22.15 -3.66
C ARG A 104 0.87 20.63 -3.54
N VAL A 105 1.71 19.89 -4.27
CA VAL A 105 1.68 18.43 -4.27
C VAL A 105 2.00 17.86 -2.89
N PHE A 106 2.84 18.54 -2.10
CA PHE A 106 3.31 18.03 -0.82
C PHE A 106 2.54 18.56 0.38
N ASN A 107 2.12 19.83 0.39
CA ASN A 107 1.59 20.49 1.57
C ASN A 107 0.15 20.98 1.46
N GLU A 108 -0.39 21.22 0.24
CA GLU A 108 -1.73 21.80 0.08
C GLU A 108 -2.81 20.78 0.51
N HIS A 109 -3.58 21.11 1.54
CA HIS A 109 -4.67 20.26 1.97
C HIS A 109 -5.78 20.18 0.92
N GLY A 110 -6.21 18.95 0.64
CA GLY A 110 -7.23 18.69 -0.38
C GLY A 110 -6.74 18.93 -1.80
N TYR A 111 -5.43 18.90 -2.05
CA TYR A 111 -4.88 19.03 -3.39
C TYR A 111 -5.42 17.94 -4.31
N ILE A 112 -5.92 18.36 -5.46
CA ILE A 112 -6.35 17.46 -6.53
C ILE A 112 -5.65 17.87 -7.81
N ASP A 113 -4.98 16.93 -8.45
CA ASP A 113 -4.50 17.11 -9.82
C ASP A 113 -5.65 16.75 -10.78
N PRO A 114 -6.19 17.74 -11.51
CA PRO A 114 -7.31 17.51 -12.43
C PRO A 114 -6.91 16.78 -13.72
N ASN A 115 -5.63 16.56 -13.94
CA ASN A 115 -5.14 15.93 -15.15
C ASN A 115 -5.48 14.42 -15.16
N ILE A 116 -5.65 13.91 -16.37
CA ILE A 116 -5.74 12.49 -16.65
C ILE A 116 -4.54 12.13 -17.50
N TYR A 117 -3.67 11.30 -16.96
CA TYR A 117 -2.49 10.83 -17.65
C TYR A 117 -2.81 9.55 -18.42
N GLU A 118 -2.29 9.40 -19.62
CA GLU A 118 -2.56 8.24 -20.45
C GLU A 118 -1.28 7.55 -20.86
N ARG A 119 -1.22 6.24 -20.68
CA ARG A 119 -0.13 5.40 -21.18
C ARG A 119 -0.70 4.07 -21.70
N ASN A 120 -0.29 3.70 -22.91
CA ASN A 120 -0.70 2.43 -23.55
C ASN A 120 -2.24 2.23 -23.56
N GLY A 121 -2.99 3.32 -23.73
CA GLY A 121 -4.46 3.30 -23.74
C GLY A 121 -5.12 3.16 -22.37
N VAL A 122 -4.35 3.19 -21.28
CA VAL A 122 -4.86 3.21 -19.90
C VAL A 122 -4.80 4.64 -19.37
N LYS A 123 -5.90 5.08 -18.77
CA LYS A 123 -6.05 6.42 -18.19
C LYS A 123 -5.90 6.37 -16.68
N TYR A 124 -5.05 7.25 -16.16
CA TYR A 124 -4.76 7.41 -14.75
C TYR A 124 -5.19 8.81 -14.30
N PRO A 125 -6.27 8.94 -13.52
CA PRO A 125 -6.56 10.20 -12.83
C PRO A 125 -5.37 10.64 -11.98
N GLY A 126 -5.12 11.96 -11.96
CA GLY A 126 -4.07 12.52 -11.12
C GLY A 126 -4.29 12.31 -9.63
N VAL A 127 -3.40 12.84 -8.82
CA VAL A 127 -3.43 12.66 -7.36
C VAL A 127 -4.72 13.22 -6.74
N ILE A 128 -5.20 12.55 -5.68
CA ILE A 128 -6.46 12.85 -4.99
C ILE A 128 -6.24 13.49 -3.61
N GLY A 129 -5.04 13.87 -3.29
CA GLY A 129 -4.60 14.52 -2.05
C GLY A 129 -3.11 14.81 -2.13
N SER A 130 -2.61 15.72 -1.28
CA SER A 130 -1.17 15.95 -1.15
C SER A 130 -0.47 14.81 -0.41
N VAL A 131 0.87 14.83 -0.40
CA VAL A 131 1.66 13.92 0.43
C VAL A 131 1.32 14.09 1.92
N ASN A 132 1.15 15.33 2.37
CA ASN A 132 0.70 15.62 3.73
C ASN A 132 -0.68 15.00 4.01
N ASP A 133 -1.66 15.16 3.08
CA ASP A 133 -2.98 14.55 3.22
C ASP A 133 -2.88 13.02 3.33
N TYR A 134 -1.98 12.39 2.55
CA TYR A 134 -1.77 10.95 2.61
C TYR A 134 -1.36 10.52 4.03
N PHE A 135 -0.28 11.09 4.57
CA PHE A 135 0.23 10.68 5.89
C PHE A 135 -0.71 11.06 7.03
N ARG A 136 -1.40 12.20 6.94
CA ARG A 136 -2.45 12.56 7.90
C ARG A 136 -3.60 11.55 7.89
N ALA A 137 -4.06 11.14 6.72
CA ALA A 137 -5.11 10.13 6.61
C ALA A 137 -4.63 8.78 7.19
N GLN A 138 -3.41 8.33 6.87
CA GLN A 138 -2.91 7.05 7.35
C GLN A 138 -2.70 7.02 8.87
N SER A 139 -2.32 8.14 9.46
CA SER A 139 -2.08 8.28 10.90
C SER A 139 -3.33 8.70 11.70
N TYR A 140 -4.48 8.80 11.06
CA TYR A 140 -5.70 9.35 11.68
C TYR A 140 -5.48 10.76 12.26
N GLY A 141 -4.68 11.59 11.59
CA GLY A 141 -4.33 12.94 12.00
C GLY A 141 -3.28 13.03 13.11
N GLN A 142 -2.67 11.91 13.52
CA GLN A 142 -1.65 11.93 14.57
C GLN A 142 -0.28 12.40 14.06
N TYR A 143 0.03 12.23 12.78
CA TYR A 143 1.25 12.66 12.13
C TYR A 143 0.93 13.66 11.02
N ASP A 144 1.59 14.81 11.06
CA ASP A 144 1.36 15.96 10.19
C ASP A 144 2.70 16.46 9.62
N PRO A 145 3.24 15.80 8.57
CA PRO A 145 4.53 16.20 8.00
C PRO A 145 4.36 17.48 7.18
N VAL A 146 5.14 18.51 7.49
CA VAL A 146 5.23 19.76 6.72
C VAL A 146 6.55 19.77 5.97
N PHE A 147 6.49 19.79 4.66
CA PHE A 147 7.67 19.72 3.82
C PHE A 147 8.22 21.11 3.50
N ASN A 148 9.42 21.41 3.97
CA ASN A 148 10.17 22.59 3.58
C ASN A 148 10.84 22.34 2.23
N ILE A 149 10.27 22.89 1.15
CA ILE A 149 10.71 22.68 -0.24
C ILE A 149 11.87 23.60 -0.55
N ILE A 150 13.02 23.04 -0.89
CA ILE A 150 14.24 23.77 -1.19
C ILE A 150 14.79 23.35 -2.55
N GLY A 151 15.12 24.30 -3.40
CA GLY A 151 15.76 23.98 -4.67
C GLY A 151 15.27 24.85 -5.83
N PRO A 152 15.64 24.47 -7.07
CA PRO A 152 16.52 23.34 -7.36
C PRO A 152 17.96 23.56 -6.90
N ILE A 153 18.59 22.47 -6.46
CA ILE A 153 20.03 22.38 -6.27
C ILE A 153 20.61 21.81 -7.56
N HIS A 154 21.42 22.61 -8.25
CA HIS A 154 22.09 22.19 -9.49
C HIS A 154 23.34 21.41 -9.14
N LEU A 155 23.34 20.11 -9.41
CA LEU A 155 24.47 19.22 -9.16
C LEU A 155 25.54 19.36 -10.24
N THR A 156 26.80 19.19 -9.85
CA THR A 156 27.95 19.46 -10.71
C THR A 156 28.21 18.39 -11.77
N GLN A 157 27.73 17.17 -11.53
CA GLN A 157 27.89 16.04 -12.44
C GLN A 157 26.61 15.77 -13.24
N GLY A 158 26.76 14.98 -14.31
CA GLY A 158 25.61 14.46 -15.05
C GLY A 158 24.88 13.35 -14.29
N TYR A 159 23.63 13.14 -14.66
CA TYR A 159 22.70 12.20 -14.04
C TYR A 159 23.33 10.80 -13.83
N SER A 160 23.97 10.25 -14.87
CA SER A 160 24.55 8.91 -14.83
C SER A 160 25.72 8.77 -13.84
N SER A 161 26.33 9.87 -13.40
CA SER A 161 27.39 9.84 -12.38
C SER A 161 26.88 9.45 -11.01
N TYR A 162 25.59 9.65 -10.75
CA TYR A 162 24.94 9.33 -9.49
C TYR A 162 24.10 8.04 -9.56
N GLY A 163 23.71 7.60 -10.76
CA GLY A 163 22.86 6.43 -10.97
C GLY A 163 23.58 5.17 -11.43
N LYS A 164 24.81 5.29 -11.96
CA LYS A 164 25.52 4.19 -12.59
C LYS A 164 25.71 2.99 -11.66
N ASN A 165 25.10 1.86 -12.03
CA ASN A 165 25.24 0.60 -11.31
C ASN A 165 26.51 -0.15 -11.72
N ASP A 166 27.27 -0.66 -10.75
CA ASP A 166 28.32 -1.65 -10.98
C ASP A 166 27.69 -3.05 -11.06
N SER A 167 27.56 -3.58 -12.28
CA SER A 167 27.22 -4.97 -12.60
C SER A 167 26.42 -5.72 -11.53
N TYR A 168 25.09 -5.70 -11.63
CA TYR A 168 24.11 -6.49 -10.87
C TYR A 168 23.67 -6.00 -9.48
N GLN A 169 24.23 -4.93 -8.94
CA GLN A 169 23.77 -4.37 -7.68
C GLN A 169 23.57 -2.87 -7.80
N MET A 170 22.48 -2.38 -7.23
CA MET A 170 22.20 -0.97 -7.05
C MET A 170 23.38 -0.28 -6.36
N ASP A 171 24.04 0.66 -7.03
CA ASP A 171 25.18 1.36 -6.45
C ASP A 171 24.73 2.54 -5.60
N ILE A 172 24.52 2.30 -4.32
CA ILE A 172 24.17 3.33 -3.34
C ILE A 172 25.26 4.42 -3.20
N ARG A 173 26.50 4.18 -3.66
CA ARG A 173 27.60 5.16 -3.54
C ARG A 173 27.31 6.42 -4.35
N GLY A 174 26.75 6.27 -5.55
CA GLY A 174 26.35 7.40 -6.39
C GLY A 174 25.28 8.24 -5.74
N VAL A 175 24.21 7.62 -5.22
CA VAL A 175 23.14 8.32 -4.52
C VAL A 175 23.64 8.99 -3.23
N LYS A 176 24.52 8.34 -2.47
CA LYS A 176 25.15 8.98 -1.29
C LYS A 176 26.06 10.15 -1.65
N ALA A 177 26.72 10.10 -2.83
CA ALA A 177 27.49 11.24 -3.35
C ALA A 177 26.57 12.41 -3.71
N MET A 178 25.43 12.14 -4.35
CA MET A 178 24.38 13.13 -4.64
C MET A 178 23.91 13.82 -3.34
N VAL A 179 23.49 13.05 -2.35
CA VAL A 179 23.00 13.60 -1.08
C VAL A 179 24.10 14.38 -0.34
N ARG A 180 25.36 13.96 -0.42
CA ARG A 180 26.49 14.71 0.17
C ARG A 180 26.67 16.05 -0.51
N GLU A 181 26.68 16.11 -1.84
CA GLU A 181 26.79 17.35 -2.60
C GLU A 181 25.63 18.31 -2.32
N ILE A 182 24.41 17.76 -2.17
CA ILE A 182 23.26 18.53 -1.71
C ILE A 182 23.52 19.14 -0.32
N CYS A 183 23.94 18.34 0.65
CA CYS A 183 24.24 18.83 2.00
C CYS A 183 25.34 19.88 2.00
N ASP A 184 26.39 19.72 1.20
CA ASP A 184 27.46 20.70 1.03
C ASP A 184 26.94 22.01 0.44
N SER A 185 26.07 21.93 -0.57
CA SER A 185 25.43 23.08 -1.20
C SER A 185 24.50 23.84 -0.23
N LEU A 186 23.69 23.10 0.56
CA LEU A 186 22.81 23.68 1.58
C LEU A 186 23.63 24.39 2.67
N SER A 187 24.69 23.76 3.13
CA SER A 187 25.62 24.32 4.14
C SER A 187 26.30 25.58 3.61
N ALA A 188 26.76 25.58 2.36
CA ALA A 188 27.37 26.75 1.71
C ALA A 188 26.40 27.93 1.55
N ARG A 189 25.09 27.64 1.44
CA ARG A 189 24.02 28.65 1.44
C ARG A 189 23.64 29.13 2.85
N GLY A 190 24.33 28.64 3.89
CA GLY A 190 24.10 29.04 5.27
C GLY A 190 22.97 28.30 5.98
N MET A 191 22.49 27.19 5.41
CA MET A 191 21.44 26.40 6.05
C MET A 191 21.98 25.65 7.26
N ASN A 192 21.27 25.75 8.39
CA ASN A 192 21.62 25.03 9.61
C ASN A 192 21.04 23.61 9.61
N LEU A 193 21.75 22.67 8.98
CA LEU A 193 21.33 21.26 8.96
C LEU A 193 21.25 20.64 10.37
N ALA A 194 22.08 21.08 11.30
CA ALA A 194 22.03 20.60 12.69
C ALA A 194 20.74 21.03 13.41
N GLY A 195 20.08 22.09 12.95
CA GLY A 195 18.78 22.53 13.48
C GLY A 195 17.63 21.57 13.18
N TYR A 196 17.78 20.73 12.16
CA TYR A 196 16.82 19.66 11.82
C TYR A 196 17.17 18.31 12.47
N ALA A 197 18.29 18.24 13.20
CA ALA A 197 18.73 16.99 13.78
C ALA A 197 18.08 16.73 15.14
N SER A 198 17.63 15.50 15.36
CA SER A 198 17.29 14.95 16.67
C SER A 198 18.28 13.85 17.01
N LYS A 199 18.90 13.92 18.19
CA LYS A 199 19.92 12.95 18.67
C LYS A 199 21.06 12.70 17.65
N GLY A 200 21.45 13.72 16.90
CA GLY A 200 22.53 13.65 15.92
C GLY A 200 22.13 13.09 14.54
N ALA A 201 20.85 12.83 14.31
CA ALA A 201 20.35 12.43 13.02
C ALA A 201 19.34 13.45 12.46
N VAL A 202 19.49 13.80 11.19
CA VAL A 202 18.46 14.48 10.41
C VAL A 202 17.58 13.38 9.83
N HIS A 203 16.44 13.19 10.44
CA HIS A 203 15.42 12.27 9.97
C HIS A 203 14.62 12.93 8.85
N GLN A 204 13.99 12.13 7.99
CA GLN A 204 13.02 12.62 6.99
C GLN A 204 13.62 13.70 6.06
N PHE A 205 14.83 13.45 5.61
CA PHE A 205 15.48 14.22 4.55
C PHE A 205 15.13 13.59 3.21
N SER A 206 14.41 14.31 2.36
CA SER A 206 13.93 13.76 1.09
C SER A 206 14.49 14.52 -0.10
N VAL A 207 14.70 13.81 -1.20
CA VAL A 207 15.16 14.37 -2.46
C VAL A 207 14.22 13.95 -3.57
N ILE A 208 13.72 14.93 -4.33
CA ILE A 208 13.16 14.67 -5.66
C ILE A 208 14.23 15.07 -6.67
N TYR A 209 14.67 14.10 -7.46
CA TYR A 209 15.64 14.36 -8.54
C TYR A 209 14.95 14.45 -9.90
N ALA A 210 15.48 15.33 -10.76
CA ALA A 210 14.98 15.53 -12.11
C ALA A 210 15.14 14.27 -12.97
N GLY A 211 14.19 14.02 -13.86
CA GLY A 211 14.22 12.90 -14.79
C GLY A 211 13.56 11.63 -14.27
N LYS A 212 13.88 10.51 -14.89
CA LYS A 212 13.25 9.19 -14.72
C LYS A 212 13.96 8.38 -13.65
N GLY A 213 13.22 7.48 -12.99
CA GLY A 213 13.79 6.51 -12.06
C GLY A 213 14.09 5.15 -12.71
N GLU A 214 15.09 4.44 -12.22
CA GLU A 214 15.41 3.08 -12.67
C GLU A 214 14.26 2.08 -12.37
N ASN A 215 13.46 2.34 -11.35
CA ASN A 215 12.27 1.54 -11.02
C ASN A 215 11.26 1.45 -12.16
N SER A 216 11.26 2.41 -13.08
CA SER A 216 10.38 2.43 -14.24
C SER A 216 11.05 2.00 -15.55
N ASN A 217 12.38 1.94 -15.59
CA ASN A 217 13.17 1.45 -16.73
C ASN A 217 14.47 0.77 -16.27
N SER A 218 14.36 -0.39 -15.66
CA SER A 218 15.49 -1.18 -15.14
C SER A 218 16.47 -1.70 -16.19
N SER A 219 16.23 -1.43 -17.49
CA SER A 219 17.19 -1.77 -18.55
C SER A 219 18.31 -0.73 -18.73
N ASP A 220 18.15 0.46 -18.17
CA ASP A 220 19.16 1.50 -18.21
C ASP A 220 19.90 1.58 -16.87
N PRO A 221 21.11 1.02 -16.76
CA PRO A 221 21.87 1.00 -15.52
C PRO A 221 22.44 2.37 -15.13
N ASN A 222 22.18 3.42 -15.93
CA ASN A 222 22.61 4.78 -15.63
C ASN A 222 21.54 5.56 -14.84
N LEU A 223 20.32 5.02 -14.74
CA LEU A 223 19.26 5.65 -13.97
C LEU A 223 19.45 5.45 -12.46
N ILE A 224 18.97 6.42 -11.70
CA ILE A 224 18.96 6.34 -10.23
C ILE A 224 17.77 5.50 -9.80
N TRP A 225 18.02 4.48 -8.96
CA TRP A 225 16.95 3.75 -8.28
C TRP A 225 16.40 4.60 -7.15
N PRO A 226 15.08 4.89 -7.07
CA PRO A 226 14.45 5.47 -5.89
C PRO A 226 14.73 4.58 -4.68
N GLN A 227 15.15 5.19 -3.56
CA GLN A 227 15.57 4.43 -2.39
C GLN A 227 15.65 5.27 -1.14
N ALA A 228 15.64 4.61 0.01
CA ALA A 228 15.97 5.22 1.29
C ALA A 228 17.28 4.66 1.85
N SER A 229 18.06 5.48 2.52
CA SER A 229 19.33 5.08 3.13
C SER A 229 19.82 6.11 4.14
N THR A 230 21.02 5.87 4.65
CA THR A 230 21.69 6.72 5.63
C THR A 230 23.09 7.16 5.14
N LEU A 231 23.40 8.42 5.34
CA LEU A 231 24.70 9.01 5.03
C LEU A 231 25.32 9.62 6.30
N SER A 232 26.55 9.22 6.62
CA SER A 232 27.36 9.95 7.63
C SER A 232 27.89 11.24 7.03
N TYR A 233 27.56 12.37 7.64
CA TYR A 233 27.91 13.70 7.19
C TYR A 233 28.59 14.49 8.29
N THR A 234 29.52 15.39 7.94
CA THR A 234 30.11 16.33 8.87
C THR A 234 29.65 17.74 8.52
N TYR A 235 28.79 18.31 9.34
CA TYR A 235 28.36 19.67 9.25
C TYR A 235 29.30 20.60 10.00
N TYR A 236 29.56 21.77 9.47
CA TYR A 236 30.31 22.83 10.16
C TYR A 236 29.37 24.01 10.39
N ASP A 237 29.21 24.42 11.64
CA ASP A 237 28.38 25.57 11.96
C ASP A 237 29.07 26.90 11.59
N LYS A 238 28.38 28.03 11.81
CA LYS A 238 28.90 29.39 11.53
C LYS A 238 30.20 29.73 12.28
N ASP A 239 30.46 29.07 13.38
CA ASP A 239 31.64 29.25 14.21
C ASP A 239 32.73 28.21 13.87
N ASN A 240 32.55 27.47 12.77
CA ASN A 240 33.43 26.40 12.28
C ASN A 240 33.58 25.21 13.25
N ASN A 241 32.58 25.00 14.13
CA ASN A 241 32.54 23.81 14.97
C ASN A 241 32.08 22.60 14.14
N ARG A 242 32.79 21.50 14.31
CA ARG A 242 32.51 20.24 13.67
C ARG A 242 31.34 19.52 14.34
N ILE A 243 30.25 19.29 13.64
CA ILE A 243 29.06 18.58 14.12
C ILE A 243 28.86 17.32 13.25
N PRO A 244 29.10 16.11 13.80
CA PRO A 244 28.79 14.88 13.09
C PRO A 244 27.27 14.68 13.02
N LEU A 245 26.75 14.39 11.84
CA LEU A 245 25.33 14.14 11.57
C LEU A 245 25.16 12.81 10.85
N SER A 246 24.07 12.13 11.14
CA SER A 246 23.51 11.08 10.30
C SER A 246 22.38 11.69 9.47
N ILE A 247 22.46 11.60 8.14
CA ILE A 247 21.37 12.02 7.25
C ILE A 247 20.60 10.76 6.86
N GLU A 248 19.39 10.62 7.38
CA GLU A 248 18.47 9.54 7.00
C GLU A 248 17.59 10.07 5.86
N PHE A 249 17.84 9.59 4.67
CA PHE A 249 17.25 10.16 3.46
C PHE A 249 16.42 9.17 2.66
N SER A 250 15.46 9.73 1.92
CA SER A 250 14.76 9.08 0.81
C SER A 250 14.98 9.85 -0.47
N CYS A 251 14.98 9.18 -1.61
CA CYS A 251 15.01 9.85 -2.91
C CYS A 251 14.03 9.20 -3.89
N SER A 252 13.39 10.04 -4.70
CA SER A 252 12.43 9.65 -5.73
C SER A 252 12.61 10.49 -6.98
N CYS A 253 12.17 9.97 -8.13
CA CYS A 253 12.28 10.66 -9.41
C CYS A 253 11.11 11.63 -9.66
N GLU A 254 11.35 12.60 -10.56
CA GLU A 254 10.30 13.49 -11.04
C GLU A 254 9.33 12.79 -11.98
N LEU A 255 9.85 11.90 -12.85
CA LEU A 255 9.10 11.35 -13.98
C LEU A 255 8.89 9.85 -13.80
N PHE A 256 7.66 9.43 -14.12
CA PHE A 256 7.25 8.05 -14.04
C PHE A 256 7.32 7.37 -15.41
N TRP A 257 7.64 6.08 -15.39
CA TRP A 257 7.82 5.24 -16.56
C TRP A 257 8.89 5.78 -17.51
N ASP A 258 8.95 5.24 -18.69
CA ASP A 258 9.86 5.70 -19.73
C ASP A 258 9.24 6.87 -20.54
N THR A 259 8.83 7.93 -19.85
CA THR A 259 8.24 9.13 -20.45
C THR A 259 8.95 10.39 -19.97
N ASP A 260 8.91 11.45 -20.78
CA ASP A 260 9.45 12.75 -20.43
C ASP A 260 8.35 13.73 -19.97
N THR A 261 7.11 13.26 -19.82
CA THR A 261 5.93 14.14 -19.63
C THR A 261 5.05 13.74 -18.46
N ILE A 262 5.06 12.48 -18.05
CA ILE A 262 4.21 11.99 -16.96
C ILE A 262 4.97 12.09 -15.64
N PRO A 263 4.46 12.86 -14.66
CA PRO A 263 5.08 12.91 -13.33
C PRO A 263 4.94 11.57 -12.62
N ASP A 264 5.85 11.30 -11.68
CA ASP A 264 5.85 10.04 -10.90
C ASP A 264 4.62 9.92 -9.97
N GLY A 265 3.87 10.98 -9.77
CA GLY A 265 2.81 10.99 -8.77
C GLY A 265 3.40 11.14 -7.36
N ILE A 266 2.75 10.51 -6.37
CA ILE A 266 3.24 10.55 -4.99
C ILE A 266 3.56 9.15 -4.42
N GLY A 267 3.27 8.09 -5.17
CA GLY A 267 3.33 6.72 -4.65
C GLY A 267 4.74 6.26 -4.32
N THR A 268 5.69 6.45 -5.25
CA THR A 268 7.11 6.11 -5.01
C THR A 268 7.65 6.94 -3.85
N PHE A 269 7.34 8.25 -3.81
CA PHE A 269 7.76 9.09 -2.69
C PHE A 269 7.21 8.58 -1.35
N CYS A 270 5.92 8.29 -1.27
CA CYS A 270 5.31 7.81 -0.03
C CYS A 270 5.93 6.49 0.44
N HIS A 271 6.27 5.58 -0.49
CA HIS A 271 6.97 4.34 -0.20
C HIS A 271 8.37 4.61 0.40
N GLU A 272 9.20 5.37 -0.31
CA GLU A 272 10.58 5.67 0.12
C GLU A 272 10.62 6.49 1.42
N PHE A 273 9.69 7.43 1.57
CA PHE A 273 9.57 8.20 2.80
C PHE A 273 9.16 7.31 3.99
N SER A 274 8.35 6.27 3.76
CA SER A 274 7.94 5.32 4.81
C SER A 274 9.10 4.51 5.38
N HIS A 275 10.16 4.28 4.60
CA HIS A 275 11.41 3.72 5.12
C HIS A 275 12.05 4.64 6.15
N THR A 276 12.01 5.95 5.95
CA THR A 276 12.52 6.92 6.94
C THR A 276 11.66 6.96 8.21
N LEU A 277 10.42 6.46 8.15
CA LEU A 277 9.57 6.25 9.32
C LEU A 277 9.82 4.89 10.01
N GLY A 278 10.59 3.99 9.39
CA GLY A 278 11.02 2.72 9.96
C GLY A 278 10.30 1.47 9.44
N LEU A 279 9.56 1.56 8.35
CA LEU A 279 8.95 0.40 7.68
C LEU A 279 9.95 -0.22 6.70
N PRO A 280 10.08 -1.56 6.65
CA PRO A 280 10.85 -2.26 5.62
C PRO A 280 10.00 -2.53 4.38
N ASP A 281 10.63 -2.99 3.32
CA ASP A 281 9.94 -3.58 2.17
C ASP A 281 9.21 -4.87 2.55
N PHE A 282 8.01 -5.05 2.02
CA PHE A 282 7.23 -6.28 2.19
C PHE A 282 7.31 -7.22 0.99
N TYR A 283 7.90 -6.79 -0.11
CA TYR A 283 8.27 -7.69 -1.20
C TYR A 283 9.62 -8.37 -0.94
N ASN A 284 10.00 -9.31 -1.80
CA ASN A 284 11.30 -9.96 -1.72
C ASN A 284 12.40 -9.03 -2.27
N THR A 285 13.26 -8.52 -1.42
CA THR A 285 14.34 -7.59 -1.76
C THR A 285 15.58 -8.28 -2.34
N ILE A 286 15.70 -9.61 -2.29
CA ILE A 286 16.78 -10.38 -2.89
C ILE A 286 16.36 -10.81 -4.29
N SER A 287 16.68 -9.99 -5.27
CA SER A 287 16.09 -9.95 -6.61
C SER A 287 16.48 -11.03 -7.60
N GLU A 288 17.28 -12.02 -7.25
CA GLU A 288 17.65 -13.05 -8.23
C GLU A 288 16.51 -14.02 -8.59
N GLN A 289 15.44 -14.01 -7.83
CA GLN A 289 14.22 -14.76 -8.10
C GLN A 289 13.08 -13.81 -8.50
N SER A 290 13.19 -13.23 -9.67
CA SER A 290 12.15 -12.39 -10.28
C SER A 290 10.91 -13.16 -10.73
N SER A 291 10.61 -14.27 -10.07
CA SER A 291 9.42 -15.06 -10.36
C SER A 291 8.22 -14.58 -9.53
N GLU A 292 7.07 -15.05 -9.92
CA GLU A 292 5.72 -14.78 -9.38
C GLU A 292 5.57 -14.89 -7.85
N SER A 293 6.58 -15.35 -7.13
CA SER A 293 6.60 -15.53 -5.68
C SER A 293 7.12 -14.34 -4.87
N ASN A 294 7.48 -13.22 -5.52
CA ASN A 294 8.14 -12.10 -4.83
C ASN A 294 7.19 -11.22 -4.04
N ALA A 295 5.97 -11.01 -4.51
CA ALA A 295 4.96 -10.28 -3.78
C ALA A 295 4.53 -11.07 -2.53
N ALA A 296 4.32 -10.36 -1.44
CA ALA A 296 3.76 -10.90 -0.21
C ALA A 296 2.40 -10.28 0.11
N MET A 297 2.31 -8.96 -0.04
CA MET A 297 1.11 -8.17 0.12
C MET A 297 0.58 -7.66 -1.23
N GLY A 298 1.42 -7.61 -2.27
CA GLY A 298 1.05 -7.08 -3.57
C GLY A 298 0.56 -5.64 -3.50
N PHE A 299 -0.53 -5.33 -4.19
CA PHE A 299 -1.13 -3.99 -4.19
C PHE A 299 -1.91 -3.65 -2.91
N TRP A 300 -1.98 -4.57 -1.93
CA TRP A 300 -2.64 -4.29 -0.65
C TRP A 300 -1.79 -3.48 0.33
N SER A 301 -0.51 -3.30 0.10
CA SER A 301 0.39 -2.56 0.97
C SER A 301 1.23 -1.55 0.20
N LEU A 302 1.43 -0.35 0.78
CA LEU A 302 2.35 0.65 0.26
C LEU A 302 3.77 0.12 0.18
N MET A 303 4.20 -0.66 1.18
CA MET A 303 5.57 -1.20 1.27
C MET A 303 5.79 -2.45 0.40
N ASP A 304 4.83 -2.77 -0.46
CA ASP A 304 4.92 -3.74 -1.54
C ASP A 304 4.56 -3.00 -2.86
N TYR A 305 3.73 -3.52 -3.72
CA TYR A 305 3.38 -2.89 -5.00
C TYR A 305 2.27 -1.83 -4.91
N GLY A 306 1.70 -1.60 -3.73
CA GLY A 306 0.63 -0.63 -3.52
C GLY A 306 1.02 0.82 -3.79
N SER A 307 2.32 1.14 -3.79
CA SER A 307 2.84 2.44 -4.24
C SER A 307 2.51 2.76 -5.70
N TYR A 308 2.33 1.73 -6.54
CA TYR A 308 2.00 1.87 -7.96
C TYR A 308 0.49 1.84 -8.25
N GLU A 309 -0.37 1.80 -7.21
CA GLU A 309 -1.82 1.85 -7.41
C GLU A 309 -2.21 3.12 -8.17
N ASN A 310 -3.15 3.00 -9.11
CA ASN A 310 -3.51 4.07 -10.02
C ASN A 310 -2.30 4.71 -10.74
N GLY A 311 -1.27 3.92 -11.07
CA GLY A 311 -0.07 4.42 -11.73
C GLY A 311 0.81 5.32 -10.85
N GLY A 312 0.75 5.17 -9.53
CA GLY A 312 1.50 5.96 -8.55
C GLY A 312 0.83 7.27 -8.14
N PHE A 313 -0.28 7.66 -8.79
CA PHE A 313 -0.97 8.91 -8.45
C PHE A 313 -1.83 8.81 -7.18
N SER A 314 -2.31 7.63 -6.87
CA SER A 314 -3.11 7.39 -5.67
C SER A 314 -2.65 6.08 -5.03
N PRO A 315 -1.51 6.11 -4.32
CA PRO A 315 -0.99 4.92 -3.66
C PRO A 315 -2.00 4.41 -2.63
N VAL A 316 -1.94 3.11 -2.37
CA VAL A 316 -2.81 2.49 -1.38
C VAL A 316 -2.53 3.02 0.01
N GLY A 317 -3.55 3.06 0.87
CA GLY A 317 -3.38 3.37 2.29
C GLY A 317 -2.67 2.23 3.04
N TYR A 318 -2.16 2.55 4.21
CA TYR A 318 -1.48 1.58 5.06
C TYR A 318 -2.43 0.51 5.59
N THR A 319 -1.91 -0.72 5.67
CA THR A 319 -2.53 -1.83 6.40
C THR A 319 -2.54 -1.57 7.92
N ALA A 320 -3.32 -2.34 8.65
CA ALA A 320 -3.33 -2.28 10.11
C ALA A 320 -1.93 -2.56 10.71
N PHE A 321 -1.15 -3.46 10.10
CA PHE A 321 0.19 -3.78 10.59
C PHE A 321 1.18 -2.64 10.37
N GLU A 322 1.11 -1.93 9.25
CA GLU A 322 1.90 -0.73 9.00
C GLU A 322 1.54 0.37 10.01
N LYS A 323 0.26 0.66 10.19
CA LYS A 323 -0.21 1.66 11.17
C LYS A 323 0.18 1.31 12.61
N TYR A 324 0.03 0.04 12.99
CA TYR A 324 0.44 -0.47 14.31
C TYR A 324 1.94 -0.37 14.52
N SER A 325 2.74 -0.71 13.50
CA SER A 325 4.19 -0.64 13.56
C SER A 325 4.71 0.79 13.74
N LEU A 326 3.98 1.79 13.21
CA LEU A 326 4.29 3.21 13.37
C LEU A 326 3.72 3.82 14.65
N GLY A 327 2.89 3.08 15.39
CA GLY A 327 2.25 3.54 16.62
C GLY A 327 1.01 4.43 16.39
N TRP A 328 0.41 4.33 15.21
CA TRP A 328 -0.78 5.14 14.85
C TRP A 328 -2.11 4.47 15.18
N MET A 329 -2.10 3.18 15.43
CA MET A 329 -3.27 2.45 15.90
C MET A 329 -2.88 1.29 16.81
N ASP A 330 -3.82 0.88 17.66
CA ASP A 330 -3.76 -0.37 18.40
C ASP A 330 -4.57 -1.46 17.67
N ILE A 331 -4.16 -2.72 17.81
CA ILE A 331 -4.87 -3.88 17.28
C ILE A 331 -5.39 -4.67 18.46
N GLU A 332 -6.71 -4.75 18.57
CA GLU A 332 -7.37 -5.47 19.68
C GLU A 332 -7.23 -6.99 19.52
N GLU A 333 -7.02 -7.69 20.62
CA GLU A 333 -6.90 -9.13 20.64
C GLU A 333 -8.28 -9.81 20.73
N ILE A 334 -8.50 -10.84 19.92
CA ILE A 334 -9.66 -11.71 20.07
C ILE A 334 -9.42 -12.64 21.26
N GLY A 335 -10.12 -12.37 22.36
CA GLY A 335 -9.92 -13.05 23.65
C GLY A 335 -11.10 -13.90 24.12
N TYR A 336 -12.24 -13.92 23.45
CA TYR A 336 -13.44 -14.65 23.85
C TYR A 336 -14.27 -15.12 22.64
N ASP A 337 -15.13 -16.09 22.86
CA ASP A 337 -16.08 -16.57 21.86
C ASP A 337 -17.21 -15.55 21.69
N GLY A 338 -17.54 -15.18 20.46
CA GLY A 338 -18.60 -14.21 20.22
C GLY A 338 -18.66 -13.63 18.83
N LEU A 339 -19.59 -12.68 18.67
CA LEU A 339 -19.75 -11.91 17.45
C LEU A 339 -18.89 -10.64 17.52
N TYR A 340 -18.12 -10.40 16.49
CA TYR A 340 -17.21 -9.28 16.33
C TYR A 340 -17.63 -8.41 15.16
N TYR A 341 -17.28 -7.12 15.27
CA TYR A 341 -17.55 -6.11 14.26
C TYR A 341 -16.25 -5.39 13.90
N LEU A 342 -15.97 -5.24 12.61
CA LEU A 342 -14.83 -4.49 12.09
C LEU A 342 -15.31 -3.30 11.26
N ASN A 343 -14.86 -2.12 11.66
CA ASN A 343 -15.02 -0.91 10.88
C ASN A 343 -13.97 -0.86 9.75
N ASP A 344 -14.19 0.01 8.78
CA ASP A 344 -13.22 0.29 7.72
C ASP A 344 -11.89 0.82 8.29
N ILE A 345 -10.78 0.28 7.80
CA ILE A 345 -9.41 0.64 8.21
C ILE A 345 -9.08 2.13 7.97
N SER A 346 -9.78 2.81 7.05
CA SER A 346 -9.61 4.24 6.83
C SER A 346 -10.17 5.10 7.97
N ARG A 347 -11.09 4.56 8.76
CA ARG A 347 -11.73 5.27 9.86
C ARG A 347 -10.90 5.17 11.14
N LYS A 348 -10.77 6.31 11.82
CA LYS A 348 -10.13 6.34 13.13
C LYS A 348 -10.85 5.37 14.08
N PRO A 349 -10.11 4.47 14.76
CA PRO A 349 -10.70 3.63 15.79
C PRO A 349 -11.39 4.46 16.88
N ASP A 350 -12.58 4.03 17.29
CA ASP A 350 -13.30 4.59 18.43
C ASP A 350 -13.39 3.54 19.54
N PRO A 351 -12.54 3.62 20.56
CA PRO A 351 -12.53 2.64 21.65
C PRO A 351 -13.84 2.57 22.45
N GLU A 352 -14.64 3.64 22.46
CA GLU A 352 -15.90 3.69 23.21
C GLU A 352 -17.03 2.96 22.47
N SER A 353 -16.95 2.84 21.16
CA SER A 353 -17.96 2.16 20.34
C SER A 353 -17.95 0.64 20.47
N GLY A 354 -16.84 0.06 20.93
CA GLY A 354 -16.59 -1.39 20.89
C GLY A 354 -16.42 -1.95 19.48
N ILE A 355 -16.32 -1.08 18.46
CA ILE A 355 -16.09 -1.46 17.06
C ILE A 355 -14.66 -1.07 16.69
N HIS A 356 -13.84 -2.06 16.44
CA HIS A 356 -12.42 -1.86 16.11
C HIS A 356 -12.22 -1.84 14.59
N SER A 357 -11.09 -1.28 14.15
CA SER A 357 -10.70 -1.28 12.73
C SER A 357 -9.77 -2.45 12.39
N ALA A 358 -9.22 -3.11 13.39
CA ALA A 358 -8.44 -4.33 13.25
C ALA A 358 -8.52 -5.21 14.50
N TYR A 359 -8.43 -6.52 14.30
CA TYR A 359 -8.27 -7.51 15.37
C TYR A 359 -7.03 -8.37 15.15
N ARG A 360 -6.48 -8.87 16.25
CA ARG A 360 -5.38 -9.82 16.28
C ARG A 360 -5.84 -11.18 16.79
N LEU A 361 -5.49 -12.24 16.07
CA LEU A 361 -5.60 -13.63 16.51
C LEU A 361 -4.21 -14.11 16.93
N ASN A 362 -4.03 -14.38 18.21
CA ASN A 362 -2.79 -14.95 18.73
C ASN A 362 -2.67 -16.44 18.40
N THR A 363 -1.44 -16.93 18.32
CA THR A 363 -1.12 -18.31 17.94
C THR A 363 -0.41 -19.09 19.05
N GLY A 364 -0.28 -18.52 20.23
CA GLY A 364 0.56 -19.08 21.32
C GLY A 364 2.06 -18.80 21.16
N ASN A 365 2.45 -18.08 20.10
CA ASN A 365 3.79 -17.51 19.90
C ASN A 365 3.64 -16.02 19.71
N ASP A 366 4.22 -15.22 20.58
CA ASP A 366 4.06 -13.75 20.60
C ASP A 366 4.50 -13.06 19.28
N ASN A 367 5.43 -13.67 18.56
CA ASN A 367 5.91 -13.19 17.27
C ASN A 367 5.08 -13.68 16.08
N GLN A 368 4.12 -14.59 16.30
CA GLN A 368 3.29 -15.15 15.24
C GLN A 368 1.82 -14.88 15.54
N PHE A 369 1.15 -14.17 14.64
CA PHE A 369 -0.26 -13.84 14.80
C PHE A 369 -0.89 -13.55 13.45
N ILE A 370 -2.21 -13.51 13.44
CA ILE A 370 -3.01 -13.12 12.28
C ILE A 370 -3.66 -11.78 12.56
N ILE A 371 -3.72 -10.93 11.57
CA ILE A 371 -4.45 -9.66 11.62
C ILE A 371 -5.67 -9.75 10.72
N LEU A 372 -6.78 -9.26 11.22
CA LEU A 372 -8.06 -9.12 10.55
C LEU A 372 -8.36 -7.64 10.41
N GLU A 373 -8.57 -7.14 9.19
CA GLU A 373 -8.89 -5.73 8.92
C GLU A 373 -9.90 -5.59 7.78
N ASN A 374 -10.78 -4.59 7.88
CA ASN A 374 -11.83 -4.38 6.89
C ASN A 374 -11.42 -3.27 5.92
N HIS A 375 -11.48 -3.54 4.63
CA HIS A 375 -11.18 -2.61 3.55
C HIS A 375 -12.43 -2.25 2.75
N LEU A 376 -12.67 -0.95 2.59
CA LEU A 376 -13.63 -0.40 1.63
C LEU A 376 -12.88 0.33 0.51
N LYS A 377 -13.50 0.48 -0.65
CA LYS A 377 -12.95 1.22 -1.80
C LYS A 377 -13.21 2.71 -1.64
N THR A 378 -12.68 3.31 -0.58
CA THR A 378 -12.84 4.72 -0.22
C THR A 378 -11.50 5.39 -0.01
N GLY A 379 -11.42 6.71 -0.21
CA GLY A 379 -10.21 7.48 0.03
C GLY A 379 -9.00 6.89 -0.69
N TRP A 380 -7.91 6.69 0.04
CA TRP A 380 -6.67 6.10 -0.49
C TRP A 380 -6.77 4.61 -0.82
N TYR A 381 -7.87 3.95 -0.45
CA TYR A 381 -8.17 2.56 -0.79
C TYR A 381 -9.13 2.43 -1.99
N LYS A 382 -9.45 3.54 -2.67
CA LYS A 382 -10.42 3.64 -3.76
C LYS A 382 -10.18 2.66 -4.91
N TYR A 383 -8.93 2.42 -5.22
CA TYR A 383 -8.52 1.60 -6.36
C TYR A 383 -8.30 0.13 -6.02
N HIS A 384 -8.53 -0.29 -4.78
CA HIS A 384 -8.44 -1.69 -4.37
C HIS A 384 -9.23 -2.63 -5.29
N ALA A 385 -8.73 -3.84 -5.45
CA ALA A 385 -9.38 -4.88 -6.26
C ALA A 385 -10.76 -5.25 -5.73
N ALA A 386 -10.94 -5.26 -4.39
CA ALA A 386 -12.19 -5.63 -3.73
C ALA A 386 -12.38 -4.87 -2.40
N GLU A 387 -13.54 -5.10 -1.79
CA GLU A 387 -13.89 -4.70 -0.42
C GLU A 387 -14.16 -5.94 0.42
N GLY A 388 -13.80 -5.91 1.69
CA GLY A 388 -14.06 -7.01 2.62
C GLY A 388 -12.98 -7.18 3.68
N LEU A 389 -13.00 -8.33 4.34
CA LEU A 389 -12.03 -8.69 5.36
C LEU A 389 -10.71 -9.10 4.71
N MET A 390 -9.67 -8.33 4.91
CA MET A 390 -8.31 -8.75 4.63
C MET A 390 -7.75 -9.51 5.83
N VAL A 391 -7.08 -10.61 5.54
CA VAL A 391 -6.44 -11.47 6.53
C VAL A 391 -4.97 -11.57 6.22
N THR A 392 -4.14 -11.21 7.19
CA THR A 392 -2.69 -11.25 7.02
C THR A 392 -2.03 -12.08 8.11
N ALA A 393 -0.97 -12.78 7.75
CA ALA A 393 -0.15 -13.54 8.68
C ALA A 393 1.15 -12.80 8.96
N VAL A 394 1.47 -12.67 10.23
CA VAL A 394 2.72 -12.08 10.72
C VAL A 394 3.55 -13.17 11.39
N ASN A 395 4.82 -13.25 11.03
CA ASN A 395 5.86 -14.03 11.71
C ASN A 395 7.04 -13.08 11.93
N TYR A 396 6.94 -12.24 12.96
CA TYR A 396 7.88 -11.15 13.20
C TYR A 396 9.28 -11.65 13.52
N SER A 397 10.27 -11.01 12.90
CA SER A 397 11.68 -11.14 13.22
C SER A 397 12.33 -9.78 13.20
N LYS A 398 12.88 -9.34 14.34
CA LYS A 398 13.56 -8.06 14.43
C LYS A 398 14.72 -7.94 13.43
N ASP A 399 15.51 -8.98 13.28
CA ASP A 399 16.66 -8.98 12.39
C ASP A 399 16.23 -8.89 10.91
N SER A 400 15.16 -9.61 10.55
CA SER A 400 14.59 -9.54 9.18
C SER A 400 13.99 -8.16 8.90
N TRP A 401 13.33 -7.55 9.90
CA TRP A 401 12.78 -6.21 9.79
C TRP A 401 13.87 -5.16 9.60
N GLN A 402 14.87 -5.15 10.51
CA GLN A 402 15.98 -4.20 10.45
C GLN A 402 16.91 -4.41 9.25
N GLY A 403 17.03 -5.65 8.78
CA GLY A 403 17.82 -6.01 7.62
C GLY A 403 17.15 -5.76 6.28
N ASN A 404 15.89 -5.32 6.28
CA ASN A 404 15.05 -5.18 5.07
C ASN A 404 14.98 -6.47 4.22
N ILE A 405 14.89 -7.63 4.91
CA ILE A 405 14.87 -8.97 4.31
C ILE A 405 13.63 -9.77 4.75
N LEU A 406 12.52 -9.08 4.97
CA LEU A 406 11.35 -9.64 5.66
C LEU A 406 10.76 -10.86 4.93
N ASN A 407 10.62 -10.78 3.61
CA ASN A 407 9.98 -11.80 2.77
C ASN A 407 10.91 -12.39 1.70
N THR A 408 12.22 -12.41 1.96
CA THR A 408 13.22 -12.94 1.03
C THR A 408 13.19 -14.46 0.89
N ASN A 409 12.60 -15.15 1.85
CA ASN A 409 12.35 -16.58 1.77
C ASN A 409 10.90 -16.84 1.38
N SER A 410 10.68 -17.28 0.14
CA SER A 410 9.33 -17.57 -0.38
C SER A 410 8.60 -18.70 0.37
N SER A 411 9.34 -19.59 1.03
CA SER A 411 8.78 -20.69 1.82
C SER A 411 8.43 -20.29 3.25
N ASP A 412 8.99 -19.15 3.74
CA ASP A 412 8.78 -18.64 5.10
C ASP A 412 8.60 -17.11 5.05
N LYS A 413 7.52 -16.67 4.42
CA LYS A 413 7.17 -15.24 4.40
C LYS A 413 6.82 -14.77 5.80
N ARG A 414 7.36 -13.61 6.18
CA ARG A 414 7.20 -13.04 7.51
C ARG A 414 5.98 -12.16 7.67
N TYR A 415 5.54 -11.54 6.59
CA TYR A 415 4.30 -10.78 6.53
C TYR A 415 3.68 -10.94 5.14
N HIS A 416 2.48 -11.50 5.08
CA HIS A 416 1.82 -11.77 3.81
C HIS A 416 0.30 -11.91 3.98
N ILE A 417 -0.41 -11.71 2.88
CA ILE A 417 -1.85 -11.95 2.82
C ILE A 417 -2.16 -13.45 2.83
N LEU A 418 -3.27 -13.81 3.47
CA LEU A 418 -3.91 -15.11 3.39
C LEU A 418 -5.17 -14.96 2.52
N PRO A 419 -5.09 -15.24 1.22
CA PRO A 419 -6.18 -14.95 0.29
C PRO A 419 -7.35 -15.92 0.47
N ALA A 420 -8.58 -15.37 0.35
CA ALA A 420 -9.80 -16.14 0.54
C ALA A 420 -10.01 -17.21 -0.56
N ASP A 421 -9.51 -16.97 -1.77
CA ASP A 421 -9.54 -17.93 -2.89
C ASP A 421 -8.42 -18.98 -2.82
N ASN A 422 -7.57 -18.91 -1.78
CA ASN A 422 -6.39 -19.77 -1.58
C ASN A 422 -5.39 -19.71 -2.74
N ASN A 423 -5.41 -18.64 -3.53
CA ASN A 423 -4.53 -18.41 -4.67
C ASN A 423 -3.46 -17.37 -4.29
N SER A 424 -2.30 -17.83 -3.86
CA SER A 424 -1.19 -16.99 -3.42
C SER A 424 -0.32 -16.48 -4.60
N ASN A 425 -0.91 -16.26 -5.78
CA ASN A 425 -0.17 -15.65 -6.86
C ASN A 425 0.11 -14.16 -6.55
N ARG A 426 1.07 -13.56 -7.27
CA ARG A 426 1.50 -12.16 -7.07
C ARG A 426 0.43 -11.11 -7.43
N TYR A 427 -0.61 -11.52 -8.12
CA TYR A 427 -1.62 -10.59 -8.60
C TYR A 427 -2.69 -10.40 -7.54
N THR A 428 -2.76 -9.19 -7.00
CA THR A 428 -3.87 -8.76 -6.16
C THR A 428 -5.16 -8.85 -6.94
N ASN A 429 -6.14 -9.51 -6.37
CA ASN A 429 -7.44 -9.73 -7.02
C ASN A 429 -8.60 -9.73 -6.01
N ALA A 430 -9.82 -9.79 -6.52
CA ALA A 430 -11.02 -9.77 -5.68
C ALA A 430 -11.16 -11.02 -4.79
N GLY A 431 -10.48 -12.11 -5.13
CA GLY A 431 -10.46 -13.34 -4.36
C GLY A 431 -9.59 -13.30 -3.11
N ASP A 432 -8.80 -12.23 -2.91
CA ASP A 432 -7.94 -12.11 -1.73
C ASP A 432 -8.74 -11.83 -0.46
N LEU A 433 -9.90 -11.14 -0.55
CA LEU A 433 -10.67 -10.70 0.60
C LEU A 433 -11.86 -11.61 0.90
N PHE A 434 -12.15 -11.76 2.19
CA PHE A 434 -13.30 -12.52 2.70
C PHE A 434 -14.56 -11.64 2.83
N PRO A 435 -15.78 -12.23 2.66
CA PRO A 435 -15.99 -13.57 2.11
C PRO A 435 -15.78 -13.59 0.58
N TYR A 436 -15.28 -14.71 0.07
CA TYR A 436 -15.16 -14.94 -1.36
C TYR A 436 -15.89 -16.23 -1.74
N TYR A 437 -16.97 -16.12 -2.51
CA TYR A 437 -17.93 -17.21 -2.77
C TYR A 437 -18.35 -17.92 -1.47
N ALA A 438 -18.03 -19.22 -1.35
CA ALA A 438 -18.34 -20.02 -0.17
C ALA A 438 -17.28 -19.94 0.93
N THR A 439 -16.17 -19.22 0.69
CA THR A 439 -15.08 -19.08 1.67
C THR A 439 -15.40 -17.91 2.59
N ASP A 440 -15.97 -18.23 3.75
CA ASP A 440 -16.40 -17.28 4.77
C ASP A 440 -15.83 -17.60 6.16
N SER A 441 -14.75 -18.37 6.21
CA SER A 441 -14.16 -18.81 7.47
C SER A 441 -12.66 -19.03 7.39
N ILE A 442 -12.00 -18.88 8.54
CA ILE A 442 -10.59 -19.14 8.78
C ILE A 442 -10.54 -20.11 9.96
N THR A 443 -10.14 -21.32 9.71
CA THR A 443 -10.12 -22.35 10.75
C THR A 443 -8.72 -22.87 10.99
N THR A 444 -8.48 -23.42 12.17
CA THR A 444 -7.21 -24.06 12.51
C THR A 444 -6.89 -25.28 11.62
N LEU A 445 -7.90 -25.84 10.95
CA LEU A 445 -7.77 -27.06 10.16
C LEU A 445 -7.87 -26.86 8.65
N GLY A 446 -8.18 -25.66 8.19
CA GLY A 446 -8.60 -25.49 6.82
C GLY A 446 -8.08 -24.29 6.06
N THR A 447 -8.98 -23.63 5.42
CA THR A 447 -8.78 -22.58 4.44
C THR A 447 -8.85 -21.19 5.09
N PRO A 448 -7.93 -20.27 4.80
CA PRO A 448 -6.71 -20.47 4.03
C PRO A 448 -5.64 -21.21 4.82
N LYS A 449 -4.80 -21.97 4.13
CA LYS A 449 -3.71 -22.72 4.77
C LYS A 449 -2.64 -21.75 5.25
N LEU A 450 -2.35 -21.78 6.54
CA LEU A 450 -1.14 -21.17 7.06
C LEU A 450 0.08 -21.88 6.48
N LYS A 451 1.13 -21.11 6.17
CA LYS A 451 2.36 -21.70 5.61
C LYS A 451 3.05 -22.58 6.66
N ALA A 452 3.87 -23.52 6.15
CA ALA A 452 4.69 -24.38 7.00
C ALA A 452 5.54 -23.53 7.96
N GLY A 453 5.59 -23.91 9.24
CA GLY A 453 6.34 -23.19 10.27
C GLY A 453 5.55 -22.10 11.02
N GLN A 454 4.32 -21.78 10.61
CA GLN A 454 3.44 -20.92 11.37
C GLN A 454 2.60 -21.72 12.38
N SER A 455 2.38 -21.14 13.56
CA SER A 455 1.48 -21.68 14.56
C SER A 455 0.02 -21.44 14.16
N PHE A 456 -0.88 -22.28 14.63
CA PHE A 456 -2.32 -22.08 14.42
C PHE A 456 -2.86 -20.99 15.33
N PRO A 457 -3.86 -20.19 14.88
CA PRO A 457 -4.51 -19.21 15.73
C PRO A 457 -5.28 -19.88 16.87
N SER A 458 -5.41 -19.14 17.98
CA SER A 458 -6.13 -19.61 19.18
C SER A 458 -7.64 -19.68 18.99
N TYR A 459 -8.18 -19.01 18.00
CA TYR A 459 -9.59 -18.95 17.65
C TYR A 459 -9.78 -19.22 16.17
N SER A 460 -10.85 -19.92 15.84
CA SER A 460 -11.38 -19.98 14.47
C SER A 460 -12.31 -18.79 14.23
N ILE A 461 -12.30 -18.29 13.01
CA ILE A 461 -13.17 -17.21 12.53
C ILE A 461 -14.12 -17.83 11.51
N TYR A 462 -15.40 -17.58 11.65
CA TYR A 462 -16.41 -18.16 10.75
C TYR A 462 -17.61 -17.21 10.59
N ASN A 463 -18.43 -17.51 9.59
CA ASN A 463 -19.61 -16.72 9.24
C ASN A 463 -19.24 -15.25 8.95
N ILE A 464 -18.15 -15.04 8.22
CA ILE A 464 -17.70 -13.70 7.81
C ILE A 464 -18.73 -13.11 6.86
N ARG A 465 -19.23 -11.93 7.20
CA ARG A 465 -20.24 -11.20 6.40
C ARG A 465 -19.85 -9.75 6.23
N ARG A 466 -20.14 -9.22 5.08
CA ARG A 466 -20.14 -7.78 4.83
C ARG A 466 -21.56 -7.25 5.08
N GLN A 467 -21.66 -6.21 5.89
CA GLN A 467 -22.91 -5.56 6.21
C GLN A 467 -22.69 -4.05 6.14
N ASP A 468 -23.12 -3.43 5.05
CA ASP A 468 -22.85 -2.02 4.76
C ASP A 468 -21.34 -1.70 4.79
N SER A 469 -20.90 -0.82 5.66
CA SER A 469 -19.49 -0.45 5.87
C SER A 469 -18.74 -1.36 6.85
N LEU A 470 -19.42 -2.32 7.47
CA LEU A 470 -18.85 -3.21 8.48
C LEU A 470 -18.55 -4.59 7.90
N VAL A 471 -17.57 -5.24 8.49
CA VAL A 471 -17.43 -6.69 8.42
C VAL A 471 -17.82 -7.26 9.77
N THR A 472 -18.60 -8.32 9.77
CA THR A 472 -18.96 -9.08 10.97
C THR A 472 -18.49 -10.52 10.85
N PHE A 473 -18.12 -11.14 11.98
CA PHE A 473 -17.74 -12.55 12.03
C PHE A 473 -17.94 -13.10 13.44
N LEU A 474 -18.02 -14.41 13.53
CA LEU A 474 -17.99 -15.13 14.80
C LEU A 474 -16.57 -15.63 15.06
N ALA A 475 -16.11 -15.52 16.31
CA ALA A 475 -14.88 -16.16 16.77
C ALA A 475 -15.21 -17.22 17.80
N GLY A 476 -14.51 -18.38 17.76
CA GLY A 476 -14.68 -19.45 18.73
C GLY A 476 -13.46 -20.35 18.81
N LYS A 477 -13.14 -20.84 20.03
CA LYS A 477 -12.01 -21.75 20.26
C LYS A 477 -12.25 -23.15 19.68
N ASP A 478 -13.48 -23.59 19.76
CA ASP A 478 -13.91 -24.86 19.20
C ASP A 478 -14.95 -24.60 18.14
N LEU A 479 -14.69 -25.01 16.91
CA LEU A 479 -15.80 -25.23 15.99
C LEU A 479 -16.74 -26.21 16.72
N PRO A 480 -18.01 -25.85 16.95
CA PRO A 480 -18.95 -26.85 17.44
C PRO A 480 -18.85 -28.01 16.46
N SER A 481 -18.50 -29.21 16.99
CA SER A 481 -18.34 -30.44 16.22
C SER A 481 -19.61 -30.84 15.45
N ASN A 482 -20.66 -30.05 15.52
CA ASN A 482 -21.97 -30.16 14.89
C ASN A 482 -22.52 -28.83 14.32
N VAL A 483 -21.71 -27.82 14.05
CA VAL A 483 -22.08 -26.98 12.94
C VAL A 483 -21.80 -27.83 11.69
N GLU A 484 -22.71 -28.74 11.40
CA GLU A 484 -23.09 -28.91 10.00
C GLU A 484 -23.17 -27.49 9.47
N ASN A 485 -22.23 -27.12 8.63
CA ASN A 485 -22.27 -25.91 7.79
C ASN A 485 -23.73 -25.63 7.54
N PRO A 486 -24.38 -24.55 8.16
CA PRO A 486 -25.82 -24.49 8.12
C PRO A 486 -26.12 -24.66 6.66
N LYS A 487 -26.56 -25.91 6.31
CA LYS A 487 -26.54 -26.50 4.95
C LYS A 487 -26.88 -25.37 4.08
N GLN A 488 -25.93 -24.83 3.33
CA GLN A 488 -26.07 -23.56 2.63
C GLN A 488 -27.48 -23.59 2.13
N GLN A 489 -28.37 -22.82 2.78
CA GLN A 489 -29.78 -22.91 2.40
C GLN A 489 -29.76 -22.32 1.02
N GLY A 490 -29.63 -23.25 0.04
CA GLY A 490 -29.37 -22.88 -1.32
C GLY A 490 -30.41 -21.84 -1.69
N THR A 491 -30.00 -20.80 -2.28
CA THR A 491 -30.91 -19.74 -2.74
C THR A 491 -31.89 -20.35 -3.70
N ALA A 492 -33.18 -20.24 -3.41
CA ALA A 492 -34.23 -20.70 -4.30
C ALA A 492 -34.18 -19.88 -5.58
N VAL A 493 -33.92 -20.54 -6.69
CA VAL A 493 -33.86 -19.95 -8.03
C VAL A 493 -35.04 -20.41 -8.87
N THR A 494 -35.69 -19.47 -9.50
CA THR A 494 -36.73 -19.76 -10.50
C THR A 494 -36.31 -19.16 -11.83
N VAL A 495 -36.30 -20.00 -12.88
CA VAL A 495 -36.03 -19.61 -14.26
C VAL A 495 -37.35 -19.60 -15.02
N TYR A 496 -37.59 -18.52 -15.73
CA TYR A 496 -38.75 -18.32 -16.56
C TYR A 496 -38.32 -18.23 -18.03
N ASP A 497 -39.12 -18.71 -18.94
CA ASP A 497 -39.01 -18.39 -20.36
C ASP A 497 -39.47 -16.95 -20.63
N ILE A 498 -39.31 -16.50 -21.86
CA ILE A 498 -39.70 -15.14 -22.27
C ILE A 498 -41.22 -14.87 -22.19
N SER A 499 -42.04 -15.91 -22.06
CA SER A 499 -43.47 -15.78 -21.84
C SER A 499 -43.86 -15.62 -20.37
N GLY A 500 -42.87 -15.70 -19.48
CA GLY A 500 -43.08 -15.64 -18.04
C GLY A 500 -43.45 -16.98 -17.39
N LYS A 501 -43.40 -18.08 -18.15
CA LYS A 501 -43.67 -19.43 -17.62
C LYS A 501 -42.43 -19.96 -16.89
N PRO A 502 -42.56 -20.47 -15.66
CA PRO A 502 -41.44 -21.09 -14.97
C PRO A 502 -41.04 -22.40 -15.67
N VAL A 503 -39.76 -22.49 -16.05
CA VAL A 503 -39.18 -23.67 -16.74
C VAL A 503 -38.21 -24.45 -15.89
N LEU A 504 -37.70 -23.83 -14.81
CA LEU A 504 -36.85 -24.49 -13.83
C LEU A 504 -37.08 -23.84 -12.44
N LYS A 505 -37.20 -24.69 -11.42
CA LYS A 505 -37.13 -24.29 -10.01
C LYS A 505 -36.08 -25.16 -9.34
N THR A 506 -35.09 -24.55 -8.76
CA THR A 506 -33.99 -25.24 -8.08
C THR A 506 -33.55 -24.48 -6.84
N THR A 507 -32.75 -25.11 -6.04
CA THR A 507 -32.06 -24.49 -4.94
C THR A 507 -30.57 -24.72 -5.15
N THR A 508 -29.79 -23.67 -5.24
CA THR A 508 -28.36 -23.75 -5.53
C THR A 508 -27.57 -22.83 -4.59
N THR A 509 -26.36 -23.20 -4.31
CA THR A 509 -25.40 -22.37 -3.59
C THR A 509 -24.72 -21.34 -4.49
N ASP A 510 -24.82 -21.54 -5.80
CA ASP A 510 -24.36 -20.62 -6.84
C ASP A 510 -25.51 -20.25 -7.80
N PRO A 511 -26.32 -19.20 -7.45
CA PRO A 511 -27.45 -18.79 -8.25
C PRO A 511 -27.05 -18.05 -9.54
N GLU A 512 -25.77 -17.73 -9.71
CA GLU A 512 -25.26 -17.03 -10.90
C GLU A 512 -24.84 -18.00 -12.02
N HIS A 513 -24.51 -19.24 -11.68
CA HIS A 513 -24.06 -20.29 -12.61
C HIS A 513 -24.99 -21.50 -12.59
N ILE A 514 -26.24 -21.30 -12.94
CA ILE A 514 -27.22 -22.39 -13.06
C ILE A 514 -27.25 -22.95 -14.49
N SER A 515 -27.32 -24.27 -14.58
CA SER A 515 -27.57 -24.92 -15.88
C SER A 515 -28.98 -24.62 -16.35
N LEU A 516 -29.10 -23.97 -17.51
CA LEU A 516 -30.38 -23.64 -18.12
C LEU A 516 -30.92 -24.82 -18.94
N PRO A 517 -32.25 -24.91 -19.18
CA PRO A 517 -32.85 -26.06 -19.85
C PRO A 517 -32.50 -26.25 -21.32
N GLY A 518 -31.76 -25.32 -21.95
CA GLY A 518 -31.33 -25.37 -23.35
C GLY A 518 -31.00 -23.97 -23.88
N HIS A 519 -30.71 -23.88 -25.19
CA HIS A 519 -30.46 -22.60 -25.82
C HIS A 519 -31.73 -21.73 -25.84
N GLY A 520 -31.62 -20.49 -25.42
CA GLY A 520 -32.75 -19.57 -25.37
C GLY A 520 -32.48 -18.31 -24.53
N ILE A 521 -33.51 -17.51 -24.38
CA ILE A 521 -33.52 -16.32 -23.52
C ILE A 521 -34.38 -16.66 -22.32
N TYR A 522 -33.80 -16.47 -21.13
CA TYR A 522 -34.43 -16.79 -19.84
C TYR A 522 -34.41 -15.59 -18.91
N ILE A 523 -35.38 -15.54 -18.00
CA ILE A 523 -35.40 -14.62 -16.87
C ILE A 523 -35.15 -15.46 -15.62
N VAL A 524 -34.05 -15.20 -14.95
CA VAL A 524 -33.64 -15.89 -13.72
C VAL A 524 -33.94 -15.01 -12.53
N ARG A 525 -34.68 -15.55 -11.57
CA ARG A 525 -35.02 -14.87 -10.31
C ARG A 525 -34.49 -15.65 -9.13
N TYR A 526 -33.77 -14.95 -8.25
CA TYR A 526 -33.31 -15.44 -6.94
C TYR A 526 -33.28 -14.29 -5.93
N GLY A 527 -33.91 -14.48 -4.79
CA GLY A 527 -34.13 -13.42 -3.82
C GLY A 527 -34.87 -12.22 -4.47
N ASN A 528 -34.31 -11.04 -4.32
CA ASN A 528 -34.80 -9.80 -4.95
C ASN A 528 -34.15 -9.52 -6.33
N ILE A 529 -33.30 -10.40 -6.80
CA ILE A 529 -32.56 -10.23 -8.06
C ILE A 529 -33.32 -10.88 -9.20
N VAL A 530 -33.44 -10.18 -10.33
CA VAL A 530 -34.01 -10.67 -11.58
C VAL A 530 -33.00 -10.35 -12.69
N ARG A 531 -32.57 -11.39 -13.41
CA ARG A 531 -31.62 -11.26 -14.55
C ARG A 531 -32.17 -11.89 -15.81
N LYS A 532 -31.86 -11.26 -16.94
CA LYS A 532 -32.05 -11.87 -18.27
C LYS A 532 -30.75 -12.57 -18.67
N ILE A 533 -30.83 -13.85 -19.01
CA ILE A 533 -29.70 -14.65 -19.48
C ILE A 533 -30.02 -15.16 -20.88
N THR A 534 -29.05 -15.14 -21.77
CA THR A 534 -29.10 -15.75 -23.10
C THR A 534 -28.04 -16.86 -23.11
N GLN A 535 -28.47 -18.08 -23.43
CA GLN A 535 -27.60 -19.25 -23.55
C GLN A 535 -27.50 -19.67 -25.01
#